data_c3cd0ea17ddd3e73b9c7488c48857de0
#
_entry.id   c3cd0ea17ddd3e73b9c7488c48857de0
#
_cell.length_a   1.000
_cell.length_b   1.000
_cell.length_c   1.000
_cell.angle_alpha   90.00
_cell.angle_beta   90.00
_cell.angle_gamma   90.00
#
_symmetry.space_group_name_H-M   'P 1'
#
loop_
_entity.id
_entity.type
_entity.pdbx_description
1 polymer ?
#
loop_
_entity_poly.entity_id
_entity_poly.type
_entity_poly.pdbx_seq_one_letter_code
_entity_poly.pdbx_strand_id
1 'polypeptide(L)'
;MRLIPIAIAGVCLAAAGCGGRSDAPLDAVTAPCAARPAVVEGQAIEWHQARATDARELDRWCRAVGPPILVTTPARPAATSPPPLDELVVVTWNLHLAEGRLGELVARLRSGELTGRPVAHFVLLLQEFHRRGTDVPVFPNRGRAAFHIGSRMTNPPDAHAHAASLGLSAWYVPSMRNGAEVREDRGNAILSTEPLHDLLAIELPLDRQRRVAIAAAVEVRTARGVEKLTLFDVHLEPVGPPRWLWLLRNPRDRQVRAVIRVASDDRRQGGAGAVIGGDFNTIREFEEKAYQRVRAWSASLAGENRRFTHLLGRLDYLFFRLAEGWSATTTRIGERFGSDHHPVIGRFVGAG
;
A
#
# COMPACT_ATOMS: atom_id res chain seq x y z
N MET A 1 23.95 -50.51 52.85
CA MET A 1 23.87 -49.63 51.65
C MET A 1 22.71 -50.10 50.77
N ARG A 2 21.60 -49.41 50.86
CA ARG A 2 20.42 -49.74 50.06
C ARG A 2 20.36 -48.76 48.86
N LEU A 3 20.43 -49.27 47.65
CA LEU A 3 20.24 -48.53 46.40
C LEU A 3 18.76 -48.29 46.15
N ILE A 4 18.39 -47.04 46.00
CA ILE A 4 17.04 -46.63 45.59
C ILE A 4 17.02 -46.49 44.07
N PRO A 5 16.11 -47.13 43.35
CA PRO A 5 15.99 -46.92 41.91
C PRO A 5 15.25 -45.62 41.63
N ILE A 6 15.85 -44.76 40.80
CA ILE A 6 15.23 -43.55 40.25
C ILE A 6 14.38 -43.97 39.04
N ALA A 7 13.07 -43.85 39.19
CA ALA A 7 12.16 -44.03 38.04
C ALA A 7 12.15 -42.76 37.17
N ILE A 8 12.63 -42.92 35.95
CA ILE A 8 12.54 -41.87 34.91
C ILE A 8 11.13 -41.93 34.32
N ALA A 9 10.28 -40.97 34.69
CA ALA A 9 8.98 -40.78 34.04
C ALA A 9 9.22 -40.16 32.67
N GLY A 10 8.99 -40.96 31.62
CA GLY A 10 8.98 -40.48 30.25
C GLY A 10 7.79 -39.57 30.00
N VAL A 11 8.05 -38.28 29.81
CA VAL A 11 7.05 -37.35 29.33
C VAL A 11 6.90 -37.55 27.81
N CYS A 12 5.84 -38.22 27.38
CA CYS A 12 5.41 -38.23 26.00
C CYS A 12 4.94 -36.81 25.64
N LEU A 13 5.82 -36.02 25.01
CA LEU A 13 5.38 -34.83 24.28
C LEU A 13 4.57 -35.30 23.06
N ALA A 14 3.25 -35.22 23.17
CA ALA A 14 2.38 -35.28 22.03
C ALA A 14 2.76 -34.12 21.12
N ALA A 15 3.38 -34.41 19.98
CA ALA A 15 3.57 -33.49 18.89
C ALA A 15 2.18 -33.08 18.38
N ALA A 16 1.61 -32.02 18.96
CA ALA A 16 0.48 -31.34 18.35
C ALA A 16 0.96 -30.82 17.00
N GLY A 17 0.51 -31.46 15.94
CA GLY A 17 0.81 -31.12 14.59
C GLY A 17 0.57 -29.63 14.40
N CYS A 18 1.59 -28.89 13.99
CA CYS A 18 1.46 -27.56 13.45
C CYS A 18 0.70 -27.68 12.12
N GLY A 19 -0.61 -27.85 12.23
CA GLY A 19 -1.53 -27.66 11.11
C GLY A 19 -1.29 -26.25 10.59
N GLY A 20 -0.66 -26.13 9.44
CA GLY A 20 -0.56 -24.87 8.75
C GLY A 20 -1.97 -24.29 8.69
N ARG A 21 -2.17 -23.12 9.30
CA ARG A 21 -3.42 -22.38 9.14
C ARG A 21 -3.60 -22.17 7.66
N SER A 22 -4.55 -22.88 7.07
CA SER A 22 -4.96 -22.72 5.68
C SER A 22 -5.21 -21.23 5.44
N ASP A 23 -4.69 -20.72 4.33
CA ASP A 23 -4.96 -19.34 3.91
C ASP A 23 -6.49 -19.15 3.89
N ALA A 24 -7.00 -18.37 4.83
CA ALA A 24 -8.43 -18.11 4.89
C ALA A 24 -8.84 -17.41 3.59
N PRO A 25 -9.93 -17.81 2.94
CA PRO A 25 -10.40 -17.17 1.74
C PRO A 25 -10.67 -15.69 2.03
N LEU A 26 -10.38 -14.83 1.05
CA LEU A 26 -10.81 -13.43 1.09
C LEU A 26 -12.30 -13.41 0.73
N ASP A 27 -13.11 -12.88 1.63
CA ASP A 27 -14.53 -12.70 1.37
C ASP A 27 -14.79 -11.26 0.92
N ALA A 28 -15.73 -11.06 0.00
CA ALA A 28 -16.30 -9.74 -0.24
C ALA A 28 -16.94 -9.22 1.04
N VAL A 29 -16.62 -7.99 1.43
CA VAL A 29 -17.12 -7.45 2.70
C VAL A 29 -18.57 -7.01 2.54
N THR A 30 -19.47 -7.64 3.27
CA THR A 30 -20.91 -7.34 3.23
C THR A 30 -21.40 -6.40 4.34
N ALA A 31 -20.57 -6.14 5.37
CA ALA A 31 -20.95 -5.27 6.48
C ALA A 31 -20.15 -3.96 6.43
N PRO A 32 -20.71 -2.88 5.87
CA PRO A 32 -20.00 -1.62 5.76
C PRO A 32 -19.94 -0.91 7.12
N CYS A 33 -18.77 -0.40 7.47
CA CYS A 33 -18.67 0.76 8.35
C CYS A 33 -18.59 2.03 7.48
N ALA A 34 -18.70 3.22 8.06
CA ALA A 34 -18.66 4.48 7.32
C ALA A 34 -17.39 4.65 6.47
N ALA A 35 -16.28 4.05 6.89
CA ALA A 35 -15.02 4.05 6.15
C ALA A 35 -14.91 2.93 5.08
N ARG A 36 -15.97 2.16 4.84
CA ARG A 36 -16.04 1.10 3.81
C ARG A 36 -17.30 1.25 2.97
N PRO A 37 -17.53 2.40 2.31
CA PRO A 37 -18.68 2.53 1.41
C PRO A 37 -18.50 1.65 0.18
N ALA A 38 -19.60 1.21 -0.40
CA ALA A 38 -19.58 0.45 -1.66
C ALA A 38 -19.31 1.33 -2.89
N VAL A 39 -19.53 2.64 -2.77
CA VAL A 39 -19.41 3.62 -3.85
C VAL A 39 -18.81 4.91 -3.32
N VAL A 40 -17.95 5.56 -4.10
CA VAL A 40 -17.43 6.90 -3.86
C VAL A 40 -17.46 7.68 -5.18
N GLU A 41 -18.01 8.92 -5.17
CA GLU A 41 -18.12 9.78 -6.35
C GLU A 41 -18.67 9.03 -7.60
N GLY A 42 -19.66 8.16 -7.39
CA GLY A 42 -20.29 7.36 -8.45
C GLY A 42 -19.49 6.13 -8.91
N GLN A 43 -18.27 5.91 -8.43
CA GLN A 43 -17.48 4.72 -8.75
C GLN A 43 -17.64 3.65 -7.66
N ALA A 44 -17.81 2.40 -8.08
CA ALA A 44 -17.87 1.26 -7.19
C ALA A 44 -16.48 0.97 -6.59
N ILE A 45 -16.47 0.58 -5.32
CA ILE A 45 -15.27 0.13 -4.61
C ILE A 45 -15.39 -1.35 -4.35
N GLU A 46 -14.42 -2.13 -4.80
CA GLU A 46 -14.31 -3.55 -4.46
C GLU A 46 -13.56 -3.71 -3.15
N TRP A 47 -14.24 -4.14 -2.10
CA TRP A 47 -13.63 -4.40 -0.80
C TRP A 47 -13.33 -5.87 -0.60
N HIS A 48 -12.09 -6.16 -0.17
CA HIS A 48 -11.65 -7.48 0.25
C HIS A 48 -11.24 -7.48 1.72
N GLN A 49 -11.55 -8.56 2.42
CA GLN A 49 -11.12 -8.76 3.81
C GLN A 49 -10.75 -10.22 4.00
N ALA A 50 -9.59 -10.50 4.61
CA ALA A 50 -9.31 -11.81 5.13
C ALA A 50 -10.32 -12.11 6.26
N ARG A 51 -10.88 -13.33 6.31
CA ARG A 51 -11.74 -13.76 7.42
C ARG A 51 -11.07 -13.46 8.74
N ALA A 52 -11.62 -12.52 9.51
CA ALA A 52 -10.98 -11.99 10.68
C ALA A 52 -11.44 -12.76 11.92
N THR A 53 -10.49 -13.34 12.63
CA THR A 53 -10.67 -13.67 14.05
C THR A 53 -10.89 -12.40 14.88
N ASP A 54 -10.57 -11.23 14.34
CA ASP A 54 -10.52 -9.94 15.03
C ASP A 54 -11.57 -8.94 14.52
N ALA A 55 -12.72 -9.41 14.04
CA ALA A 55 -13.76 -8.58 13.41
C ALA A 55 -14.18 -7.37 14.28
N ARG A 56 -14.30 -7.55 15.60
CA ARG A 56 -14.69 -6.47 16.52
C ARG A 56 -13.63 -5.37 16.62
N GLU A 57 -12.36 -5.75 16.61
CA GLU A 57 -11.25 -4.80 16.67
C GLU A 57 -11.12 -4.02 15.36
N LEU A 58 -11.19 -4.72 14.24
CA LEU A 58 -11.20 -4.09 12.91
C LEU A 58 -12.37 -3.11 12.76
N ASP A 59 -13.56 -3.47 13.25
CA ASP A 59 -14.74 -2.60 13.24
C ASP A 59 -14.53 -1.35 14.11
N ARG A 60 -13.85 -1.47 15.25
CA ARG A 60 -13.47 -0.31 16.08
C ARG A 60 -12.53 0.63 15.36
N TRP A 61 -11.50 0.10 14.71
CA TRP A 61 -10.56 0.89 13.88
C TRP A 61 -11.28 1.57 12.72
N CYS A 62 -12.17 0.85 12.05
CA CYS A 62 -12.93 1.36 10.92
C CYS A 62 -13.84 2.53 11.32
N ARG A 63 -14.48 2.48 12.50
CA ARG A 63 -15.31 3.58 13.01
C ARG A 63 -14.51 4.80 13.48
N ALA A 64 -13.22 4.68 13.65
CA ALA A 64 -12.36 5.77 14.12
C ALA A 64 -11.83 6.69 13.02
N VAL A 65 -12.02 6.32 11.76
CA VAL A 65 -11.53 7.06 10.59
C VAL A 65 -12.69 7.52 9.71
N GLY A 66 -12.44 8.47 8.83
CA GLY A 66 -13.43 8.96 7.88
C GLY A 66 -13.59 8.03 6.66
N PRO A 67 -14.49 8.39 5.72
CA PRO A 67 -14.69 7.66 4.48
C PRO A 67 -13.48 7.78 3.54
N PRO A 68 -13.33 6.87 2.56
CA PRO A 68 -12.41 7.05 1.46
C PRO A 68 -12.69 8.34 0.67
N ILE A 69 -11.68 8.83 -0.04
CA ILE A 69 -11.78 10.00 -0.92
C ILE A 69 -11.39 9.59 -2.33
N LEU A 70 -12.23 9.97 -3.28
CA LEU A 70 -11.90 9.98 -4.71
C LEU A 70 -11.90 11.43 -5.20
N VAL A 71 -10.81 11.84 -5.81
CA VAL A 71 -10.71 13.10 -6.55
C VAL A 71 -10.52 12.74 -8.01
N THR A 72 -11.46 13.16 -8.83
CA THR A 72 -11.28 13.09 -10.28
C THR A 72 -10.85 14.46 -10.78
N THR A 73 -9.66 14.55 -11.34
CA THR A 73 -9.32 15.75 -12.12
C THR A 73 -10.32 15.90 -13.26
N PRO A 74 -10.84 17.12 -13.53
CA PRO A 74 -11.60 17.34 -14.73
C PRO A 74 -10.81 16.79 -15.91
N ALA A 75 -11.42 15.90 -16.66
CA ALA A 75 -10.80 15.36 -17.85
C ALA A 75 -10.15 16.50 -18.63
N ARG A 76 -8.89 16.39 -18.96
CA ARG A 76 -8.27 17.23 -19.99
C ARG A 76 -9.26 17.32 -21.14
N PRO A 77 -9.60 18.50 -21.70
CA PRO A 77 -10.67 18.64 -22.66
C PRO A 77 -10.59 17.49 -23.66
N ALA A 78 -11.61 16.66 -23.69
CA ALA A 78 -11.80 15.40 -24.38
C ALA A 78 -10.75 15.10 -25.48
N ALA A 79 -9.59 14.61 -25.10
CA ALA A 79 -8.90 13.66 -25.94
C ALA A 79 -9.78 12.41 -25.89
N THR A 80 -10.50 12.12 -26.95
CA THR A 80 -11.43 11.00 -27.07
C THR A 80 -10.78 9.63 -26.90
N SER A 81 -9.54 9.62 -26.44
CA SER A 81 -8.70 8.43 -26.28
C SER A 81 -7.54 8.73 -25.31
N PRO A 82 -7.15 7.76 -24.44
CA PRO A 82 -5.95 7.91 -23.61
C PRO A 82 -4.72 8.21 -24.49
N PRO A 83 -3.78 9.03 -24.01
CA PRO A 83 -2.58 9.34 -24.78
C PRO A 83 -1.81 8.05 -25.08
N PRO A 84 -1.11 7.96 -26.21
CA PRO A 84 -0.13 6.90 -26.41
C PRO A 84 0.94 7.08 -25.33
N LEU A 85 1.08 6.08 -24.48
CA LEU A 85 2.07 6.08 -23.43
C LEU A 85 3.26 5.24 -23.87
N ASP A 86 4.31 5.93 -24.34
CA ASP A 86 5.61 5.27 -24.51
C ASP A 86 6.20 4.91 -23.16
N GLU A 87 5.83 5.64 -22.12
CA GLU A 87 6.34 5.44 -20.75
C GLU A 87 5.35 5.94 -19.70
N LEU A 88 5.11 5.09 -18.70
CA LEU A 88 4.46 5.46 -17.44
C LEU A 88 5.49 5.43 -16.31
N VAL A 89 5.58 6.51 -15.55
CA VAL A 89 6.42 6.58 -14.34
C VAL A 89 5.56 6.26 -13.12
N VAL A 90 5.99 5.30 -12.31
CA VAL A 90 5.36 4.97 -11.01
C VAL A 90 6.35 5.28 -9.90
N VAL A 91 5.91 6.03 -8.90
CA VAL A 91 6.73 6.36 -7.73
C VAL A 91 6.06 5.78 -6.50
N THR A 92 6.78 5.06 -5.66
CA THR A 92 6.32 4.76 -4.30
C THR A 92 7.13 5.54 -3.28
N TRP A 93 6.42 6.06 -2.25
CA TRP A 93 7.06 6.88 -1.24
C TRP A 93 6.22 6.97 0.05
N ASN A 94 6.83 6.61 1.18
CA ASN A 94 6.27 6.88 2.49
C ASN A 94 6.54 8.34 2.87
N LEU A 95 5.48 9.11 3.18
CA LEU A 95 5.53 10.55 3.43
C LEU A 95 5.94 10.91 4.86
N HIS A 96 6.17 9.93 5.73
CA HIS A 96 6.50 10.17 7.15
C HIS A 96 5.53 11.16 7.81
N LEU A 97 4.29 10.72 8.07
CA LEU A 97 3.25 11.55 8.69
C LEU A 97 2.96 12.86 7.93
N ALA A 98 3.01 12.81 6.59
CA ALA A 98 2.85 13.93 5.68
C ALA A 98 3.96 15.01 5.76
N GLU A 99 5.12 14.71 6.35
CA GLU A 99 6.27 15.63 6.35
C GLU A 99 6.94 15.74 4.96
N GLY A 100 6.68 14.78 4.06
CA GLY A 100 7.20 14.77 2.70
C GLY A 100 6.69 15.93 1.85
N ARG A 101 7.60 16.68 1.22
CA ARG A 101 7.30 17.80 0.32
C ARG A 101 6.86 17.29 -1.06
N LEU A 102 5.62 16.75 -1.11
CA LEU A 102 5.05 16.12 -2.31
C LEU A 102 5.01 17.04 -3.52
N GLY A 103 4.69 18.33 -3.32
CA GLY A 103 4.68 19.32 -4.39
C GLY A 103 6.04 19.49 -5.06
N GLU A 104 7.12 19.43 -4.30
CA GLU A 104 8.49 19.51 -4.82
C GLU A 104 8.84 18.25 -5.64
N LEU A 105 8.52 17.05 -5.12
CA LEU A 105 8.70 15.80 -5.88
C LEU A 105 7.98 15.87 -7.23
N VAL A 106 6.71 16.30 -7.25
CA VAL A 106 5.90 16.41 -8.47
C VAL A 106 6.48 17.44 -9.44
N ALA A 107 6.90 18.61 -8.95
CA ALA A 107 7.53 19.64 -9.78
C ALA A 107 8.79 19.10 -10.47
N ARG A 108 9.64 18.39 -9.73
CA ARG A 108 10.90 17.84 -10.26
C ARG A 108 10.70 16.61 -11.17
N LEU A 109 9.60 15.86 -11.00
CA LEU A 109 9.18 14.86 -11.99
C LEU A 109 8.77 15.55 -13.31
N ARG A 110 7.90 16.55 -13.21
CA ARG A 110 7.42 17.28 -14.40
C ARG A 110 8.52 18.01 -15.16
N SER A 111 9.51 18.56 -14.47
CA SER A 111 10.66 19.21 -15.10
C SER A 111 11.66 18.23 -15.71
N GLY A 112 11.62 16.96 -15.33
CA GLY A 112 12.56 15.93 -15.78
C GLY A 112 13.85 15.85 -14.96
N GLU A 113 13.97 16.62 -13.89
CA GLU A 113 15.16 16.64 -13.04
C GLU A 113 15.46 15.27 -12.40
N LEU A 114 14.41 14.51 -12.06
CA LEU A 114 14.53 13.19 -11.45
C LEU A 114 14.75 12.05 -12.44
N THR A 115 14.43 12.25 -13.71
CA THR A 115 14.36 11.18 -14.73
C THR A 115 15.20 11.44 -15.95
N GLY A 116 15.84 12.63 -16.03
CA GLY A 116 16.61 13.07 -17.20
C GLY A 116 15.75 13.61 -18.35
N ARG A 117 14.42 13.51 -18.26
CA ARG A 117 13.45 14.08 -19.20
C ARG A 117 12.12 14.41 -18.50
N PRO A 118 11.37 15.42 -18.98
CA PRO A 118 10.05 15.75 -18.43
C PRO A 118 9.10 14.55 -18.41
N VAL A 119 8.38 14.35 -17.29
CA VAL A 119 7.42 13.27 -17.12
C VAL A 119 6.01 13.85 -17.18
N ALA A 120 5.27 13.48 -18.21
CA ALA A 120 3.87 13.91 -18.39
C ALA A 120 2.88 12.94 -17.72
N HIS A 121 3.22 11.64 -17.67
CA HIS A 121 2.35 10.57 -17.21
C HIS A 121 3.00 9.83 -16.04
N PHE A 122 2.39 9.96 -14.86
CA PHE A 122 2.91 9.30 -13.66
C PHE A 122 1.80 8.94 -12.68
N VAL A 123 2.11 7.94 -11.84
CA VAL A 123 1.31 7.52 -10.70
C VAL A 123 2.19 7.50 -9.45
N LEU A 124 1.66 8.02 -8.34
CA LEU A 124 2.31 8.03 -7.04
C LEU A 124 1.57 7.08 -6.11
N LEU A 125 2.29 6.16 -5.51
CA LEU A 125 1.83 5.23 -4.47
C LEU A 125 2.37 5.76 -3.13
N LEU A 126 1.50 6.35 -2.32
CA LEU A 126 1.89 7.14 -1.16
C LEU A 126 1.40 6.51 0.13
N GLN A 127 2.31 6.29 1.08
CA GLN A 127 2.00 5.80 2.40
C GLN A 127 2.08 6.94 3.41
N GLU A 128 1.36 6.79 4.53
CA GLU A 128 1.20 7.83 5.55
C GLU A 128 0.64 9.15 5.00
N PHE A 129 -0.13 9.06 3.94
CA PHE A 129 -0.89 10.19 3.42
C PHE A 129 -1.92 10.64 4.45
N HIS A 130 -2.08 11.94 4.64
CA HIS A 130 -2.79 12.51 5.76
C HIS A 130 -4.07 13.20 5.32
N ARG A 131 -5.10 13.12 6.17
CA ARG A 131 -6.32 13.91 6.04
C ARG A 131 -6.70 14.54 7.37
N ARG A 132 -7.15 15.77 7.29
CA ARG A 132 -7.81 16.49 8.39
C ARG A 132 -9.14 17.05 7.89
N GLY A 133 -10.24 16.79 8.61
CA GLY A 133 -11.54 17.29 8.19
C GLY A 133 -12.67 16.95 9.15
N THR A 134 -13.83 17.58 8.92
CA THR A 134 -15.05 17.36 9.71
C THR A 134 -15.66 15.98 9.48
N ASP A 135 -15.33 15.36 8.37
CA ASP A 135 -15.71 14.00 7.97
C ASP A 135 -14.94 12.92 8.75
N VAL A 136 -13.83 13.26 9.41
CA VAL A 136 -13.15 12.35 10.33
C VAL A 136 -13.88 12.37 11.67
N PRO A 137 -14.39 11.22 12.17
CA PRO A 137 -15.18 11.17 13.40
C PRO A 137 -14.43 11.70 14.62
N VAL A 138 -15.15 12.31 15.55
CA VAL A 138 -14.62 12.55 16.92
C VAL A 138 -14.59 11.19 17.62
N PHE A 139 -13.43 10.77 18.09
CA PHE A 139 -13.28 9.49 18.75
C PHE A 139 -13.25 9.68 20.28
N PRO A 140 -14.31 9.26 20.99
CA PRO A 140 -14.48 9.59 22.41
C PRO A 140 -13.57 8.80 23.36
N ASN A 141 -12.90 7.77 22.89
CA ASN A 141 -12.09 6.87 23.71
C ASN A 141 -10.64 6.80 23.26
N ARG A 142 -9.70 6.91 24.22
CA ARG A 142 -8.25 6.67 24.07
C ARG A 142 -7.90 5.18 23.82
N GLY A 143 -8.73 4.45 23.07
CA GLY A 143 -8.51 3.04 22.77
C GLY A 143 -7.35 2.82 21.78
N ARG A 144 -7.03 1.54 21.53
CA ARG A 144 -5.94 1.12 20.63
C ARG A 144 -6.09 1.57 19.16
N ALA A 145 -7.28 2.04 18.76
CA ALA A 145 -7.56 2.51 17.40
C ALA A 145 -6.92 3.87 17.05
N ALA A 146 -6.25 4.52 18.00
CA ALA A 146 -5.55 5.77 17.78
C ALA A 146 -4.06 5.61 18.08
N PHE A 147 -3.21 6.02 17.16
CA PHE A 147 -1.78 6.18 17.41
C PHE A 147 -1.51 7.59 17.96
N HIS A 148 -0.73 7.69 19.03
CA HIS A 148 -0.45 8.96 19.70
C HIS A 148 0.59 9.83 19.00
N ILE A 149 1.13 9.39 17.87
CA ILE A 149 2.10 10.15 17.11
C ILE A 149 1.30 11.05 16.16
N GLY A 150 1.09 12.30 16.55
CA GLY A 150 0.57 13.33 15.67
C GLY A 150 1.62 13.75 14.65
N SER A 151 1.18 14.30 13.51
CA SER A 151 2.08 14.99 12.58
C SER A 151 2.81 16.11 13.32
N ARG A 152 4.12 16.23 13.07
CA ARG A 152 4.90 17.38 13.55
C ARG A 152 4.55 18.67 12.80
N MET A 153 3.85 18.54 11.69
CA MET A 153 3.37 19.69 10.93
C MET A 153 2.22 20.37 11.66
N THR A 154 2.30 21.67 11.81
CA THR A 154 1.26 22.49 12.46
C THR A 154 -0.04 22.47 11.66
N ASN A 155 0.03 22.23 10.36
CA ASN A 155 -1.12 22.22 9.47
C ASN A 155 -0.81 21.31 8.25
N PRO A 156 -0.83 19.97 8.41
CA PRO A 156 -0.58 19.08 7.29
C PRO A 156 -1.64 19.31 6.20
N PRO A 157 -1.23 19.33 4.92
CA PRO A 157 -2.18 19.53 3.84
C PRO A 157 -3.21 18.40 3.83
N ASP A 158 -4.47 18.76 3.62
CA ASP A 158 -5.55 17.80 3.43
C ASP A 158 -5.37 17.03 2.11
N ALA A 159 -5.70 15.74 2.12
CA ALA A 159 -5.55 14.84 0.98
C ALA A 159 -6.24 15.36 -0.30
N HIS A 160 -7.48 15.83 -0.15
CA HIS A 160 -8.25 16.37 -1.26
C HIS A 160 -7.63 17.65 -1.83
N ALA A 161 -7.35 18.62 -0.94
CA ALA A 161 -6.75 19.91 -1.33
C ALA A 161 -5.37 19.70 -1.98
N HIS A 162 -4.59 18.73 -1.49
CA HIS A 162 -3.26 18.43 -2.03
C HIS A 162 -3.35 17.87 -3.45
N ALA A 163 -4.22 16.86 -3.69
CA ALA A 163 -4.43 16.32 -5.02
C ALA A 163 -4.93 17.38 -6.00
N ALA A 164 -5.92 18.19 -5.60
CA ALA A 164 -6.47 19.26 -6.40
C ALA A 164 -5.42 20.33 -6.76
N SER A 165 -4.59 20.76 -5.80
CA SER A 165 -3.53 21.76 -6.02
C SER A 165 -2.46 21.28 -7.01
N LEU A 166 -2.22 19.97 -7.08
CA LEU A 166 -1.29 19.34 -8.00
C LEU A 166 -1.92 19.00 -9.36
N GLY A 167 -3.25 19.14 -9.48
CA GLY A 167 -3.98 18.74 -10.69
C GLY A 167 -3.91 17.24 -10.93
N LEU A 168 -4.02 16.44 -9.88
CA LEU A 168 -3.95 14.97 -9.95
C LEU A 168 -5.28 14.34 -9.54
N SER A 169 -5.66 13.25 -10.20
CA SER A 169 -6.67 12.33 -9.67
C SER A 169 -6.12 11.67 -8.43
N ALA A 170 -6.96 11.38 -7.43
CA ALA A 170 -6.53 10.72 -6.20
C ALA A 170 -7.55 9.70 -5.71
N TRP A 171 -7.06 8.55 -5.28
CA TRP A 171 -7.77 7.53 -4.54
C TRP A 171 -7.11 7.37 -3.17
N TYR A 172 -7.80 7.74 -2.08
CA TYR A 172 -7.29 7.67 -0.72
C TYR A 172 -8.20 6.83 0.16
N VAL A 173 -7.61 5.91 0.92
CA VAL A 173 -8.30 5.13 1.95
C VAL A 173 -7.56 5.24 3.28
N PRO A 174 -8.23 5.72 4.34
CA PRO A 174 -7.61 5.80 5.65
C PRO A 174 -7.41 4.41 6.25
N SER A 175 -6.25 4.18 6.85
CA SER A 175 -5.95 2.97 7.62
C SER A 175 -6.19 3.18 9.11
N MET A 176 -5.79 4.33 9.64
CA MET A 176 -5.82 4.60 11.07
C MET A 176 -5.96 6.09 11.37
N ARG A 177 -6.35 6.35 12.60
CA ARG A 177 -6.46 7.69 13.13
C ARG A 177 -5.11 8.21 13.65
N ASN A 178 -4.88 9.50 13.49
CA ASN A 178 -3.78 10.23 14.11
C ASN A 178 -4.25 10.85 15.44
N GLY A 179 -3.90 10.19 16.55
CA GLY A 179 -4.31 10.70 17.87
C GLY A 179 -5.81 10.59 18.17
N ALA A 180 -6.23 10.83 19.40
CA ALA A 180 -7.61 10.69 19.84
C ALA A 180 -8.42 11.99 19.70
N GLU A 181 -7.78 13.13 19.87
CA GLU A 181 -8.45 14.43 20.08
C GLU A 181 -8.59 15.27 18.80
N VAL A 182 -7.76 15.01 17.79
CA VAL A 182 -7.80 15.73 16.51
C VAL A 182 -8.58 14.95 15.47
N ARG A 183 -9.31 15.66 14.59
CA ARG A 183 -10.02 15.07 13.47
C ARG A 183 -9.05 14.80 12.31
N GLU A 184 -8.19 13.83 12.51
CA GLU A 184 -7.15 13.45 11.57
C GLU A 184 -7.08 11.93 11.40
N ASP A 185 -6.91 11.50 10.17
CA ASP A 185 -6.55 10.12 9.86
C ASP A 185 -5.44 10.07 8.81
N ARG A 186 -4.87 8.90 8.65
CA ARG A 186 -3.84 8.63 7.65
C ARG A 186 -4.03 7.27 7.02
N GLY A 187 -3.57 7.14 5.80
CA GLY A 187 -3.69 5.91 5.05
C GLY A 187 -2.80 5.88 3.84
N ASN A 188 -3.23 5.12 2.87
CA ASN A 188 -2.59 5.02 1.57
C ASN A 188 -3.32 5.87 0.55
N ALA A 189 -2.56 6.42 -0.43
CA ALA A 189 -3.13 7.17 -1.53
C ALA A 189 -2.46 6.82 -2.85
N ILE A 190 -3.27 6.69 -3.90
CA ILE A 190 -2.80 6.62 -5.29
C ILE A 190 -3.15 7.94 -5.94
N LEU A 191 -2.13 8.72 -6.35
CA LEU A 191 -2.32 9.94 -7.12
C LEU A 191 -1.86 9.72 -8.55
N SER A 192 -2.60 10.26 -9.52
CA SER A 192 -2.33 10.00 -10.93
C SER A 192 -2.58 11.22 -11.81
N THR A 193 -1.77 11.38 -12.83
CA THR A 193 -2.06 12.28 -13.96
C THR A 193 -3.20 11.75 -14.84
N GLU A 194 -3.48 10.44 -14.73
CA GLU A 194 -4.52 9.76 -15.51
C GLU A 194 -5.76 9.49 -14.63
N PRO A 195 -6.93 9.29 -15.22
CA PRO A 195 -8.10 8.81 -14.50
C PRO A 195 -7.83 7.48 -13.81
N LEU A 196 -8.40 7.31 -12.61
CA LEU A 196 -8.32 6.08 -11.83
C LEU A 196 -9.60 5.26 -11.99
N HIS A 197 -9.45 3.98 -12.29
CA HIS A 197 -10.53 3.03 -12.54
C HIS A 197 -10.41 1.81 -11.62
N ASP A 198 -11.46 1.00 -11.55
CA ASP A 198 -11.46 -0.30 -10.86
C ASP A 198 -10.94 -0.18 -9.41
N LEU A 199 -11.54 0.76 -8.64
CA LEU A 199 -11.11 1.09 -7.29
C LEU A 199 -11.25 -0.12 -6.36
N LEU A 200 -10.19 -0.39 -5.61
CA LEU A 200 -10.11 -1.55 -4.73
C LEU A 200 -9.49 -1.19 -3.39
N ALA A 201 -9.97 -1.83 -2.33
CA ALA A 201 -9.37 -1.77 -1.00
C ALA A 201 -9.34 -3.15 -0.35
N ILE A 202 -8.22 -3.47 0.29
CA ILE A 202 -7.98 -4.74 0.96
C ILE A 202 -7.76 -4.46 2.44
N GLU A 203 -8.70 -4.87 3.27
CA GLU A 203 -8.53 -4.89 4.71
C GLU A 203 -7.51 -5.98 5.08
N LEU A 204 -6.29 -5.58 5.40
CA LEU A 204 -5.21 -6.52 5.68
C LEU A 204 -5.40 -7.22 7.03
N PRO A 205 -4.92 -8.47 7.19
CA PRO A 205 -4.96 -9.16 8.47
C PRO A 205 -4.40 -8.30 9.59
N LEU A 206 -5.21 -8.08 10.64
CA LEU A 206 -4.85 -7.26 11.79
C LEU A 206 -3.73 -7.92 12.59
N ASP A 207 -2.77 -7.13 13.05
CA ASP A 207 -1.80 -7.52 14.08
C ASP A 207 -1.85 -6.53 15.25
N ARG A 208 -1.23 -5.36 15.13
CA ARG A 208 -1.23 -4.33 16.17
C ARG A 208 -2.07 -3.12 15.79
N GLN A 209 -2.15 -2.84 14.52
CA GLN A 209 -2.90 -1.71 13.97
C GLN A 209 -3.59 -2.10 12.66
N ARG A 210 -4.65 -1.38 12.33
CA ARG A 210 -5.35 -1.58 11.07
C ARG A 210 -4.48 -1.10 9.91
N ARG A 211 -4.37 -1.93 8.89
CA ARG A 211 -3.73 -1.63 7.61
C ARG A 211 -4.69 -1.92 6.48
N VAL A 212 -4.74 -1.03 5.51
CA VAL A 212 -5.52 -1.19 4.29
C VAL A 212 -4.56 -1.03 3.11
N ALA A 213 -4.48 -2.03 2.25
CA ALA A 213 -3.87 -1.86 0.95
C ALA A 213 -4.94 -1.38 -0.05
N ILE A 214 -4.54 -0.57 -1.00
CA ILE A 214 -5.46 -0.05 -2.02
C ILE A 214 -4.94 -0.34 -3.41
N ALA A 215 -5.85 -0.40 -4.39
CA ALA A 215 -5.45 -0.46 -5.78
C ALA A 215 -6.40 0.35 -6.67
N ALA A 216 -5.87 0.75 -7.82
CA ALA A 216 -6.61 1.32 -8.91
C ALA A 216 -5.95 0.92 -10.24
N ALA A 217 -6.70 0.92 -11.32
CA ALA A 217 -6.19 0.75 -12.66
C ALA A 217 -6.05 2.11 -13.35
N VAL A 218 -5.00 2.26 -14.15
CA VAL A 218 -4.86 3.33 -15.13
C VAL A 218 -4.92 2.74 -16.55
N GLU A 219 -5.54 3.45 -17.46
CA GLU A 219 -5.57 3.07 -18.86
C GLU A 219 -4.36 3.64 -19.59
N VAL A 220 -3.71 2.79 -20.34
CA VAL A 220 -2.53 3.13 -21.16
C VAL A 220 -2.80 2.71 -22.60
N ARG A 221 -2.42 3.55 -23.55
CA ARG A 221 -2.52 3.17 -24.96
C ARG A 221 -1.19 2.60 -25.43
N THR A 222 -1.25 1.41 -26.00
CA THR A 222 -0.12 0.74 -26.65
C THR A 222 -0.44 0.48 -28.12
N ALA A 223 0.51 -0.07 -28.86
CA ALA A 223 0.26 -0.53 -30.24
C ALA A 223 -0.85 -1.60 -30.33
N ARG A 224 -1.13 -2.31 -29.23
CA ARG A 224 -2.20 -3.32 -29.13
C ARG A 224 -3.57 -2.74 -28.78
N GLY A 225 -3.64 -1.45 -28.50
CA GLY A 225 -4.86 -0.77 -28.10
C GLY A 225 -4.77 -0.18 -26.70
N VAL A 226 -5.95 -0.01 -26.05
CA VAL A 226 -6.03 0.46 -24.67
C VAL A 226 -5.88 -0.73 -23.72
N GLU A 227 -4.88 -0.69 -22.85
CA GLU A 227 -4.60 -1.70 -21.85
C GLU A 227 -4.71 -1.09 -20.45
N LYS A 228 -5.04 -1.90 -19.45
CA LYS A 228 -5.08 -1.49 -18.05
C LYS A 228 -3.84 -1.96 -17.32
N LEU A 229 -3.19 -1.06 -16.58
CA LEU A 229 -2.15 -1.40 -15.59
C LEU A 229 -2.75 -1.22 -14.21
N THR A 230 -2.83 -2.30 -13.42
CA THR A 230 -3.32 -2.25 -12.05
C THR A 230 -2.18 -1.96 -11.07
N LEU A 231 -2.35 -0.94 -10.23
CA LEU A 231 -1.33 -0.50 -9.28
C LEU A 231 -1.86 -0.68 -7.85
N PHE A 232 -1.11 -1.44 -7.06
CA PHE A 232 -1.38 -1.68 -5.63
C PHE A 232 -0.43 -0.84 -4.78
N ASP A 233 -0.99 -0.11 -3.83
CA ASP A 233 -0.25 0.63 -2.81
C ASP A 233 -0.39 -0.08 -1.46
N VAL A 234 0.75 -0.47 -0.87
CA VAL A 234 0.79 -1.21 0.39
C VAL A 234 1.61 -0.47 1.44
N HIS A 235 1.14 -0.53 2.69
CA HIS A 235 1.93 -0.17 3.85
C HIS A 235 1.74 -1.26 4.90
N LEU A 236 2.72 -2.15 5.02
CA LEU A 236 2.62 -3.32 5.88
C LEU A 236 2.92 -2.98 7.34
N GLU A 237 2.65 -3.94 8.23
CA GLU A 237 2.87 -3.79 9.66
C GLU A 237 4.35 -3.49 9.97
N PRO A 238 4.67 -2.41 10.72
CA PRO A 238 6.05 -2.10 11.10
C PRO A 238 6.60 -3.11 12.10
N VAL A 239 7.92 -3.18 12.21
CA VAL A 239 8.58 -3.99 13.23
C VAL A 239 8.36 -3.37 14.61
N GLY A 240 7.84 -4.14 15.55
CA GLY A 240 7.64 -3.72 16.92
C GLY A 240 8.29 -4.64 17.95
N PRO A 241 8.56 -4.13 19.16
CA PRO A 241 9.01 -4.95 20.27
C PRO A 241 7.86 -5.85 20.78
N PRO A 242 8.15 -7.03 21.36
CA PRO A 242 9.45 -7.67 21.34
C PRO A 242 9.72 -8.43 20.05
N ARG A 243 10.92 -8.27 19.50
CA ARG A 243 11.33 -8.81 18.18
C ARG A 243 11.16 -10.33 18.03
N TRP A 244 11.29 -11.11 19.11
CA TRP A 244 11.19 -12.57 19.05
C TRP A 244 9.76 -13.09 18.87
N LEU A 245 8.75 -12.46 19.46
CA LEU A 245 7.32 -12.77 19.22
C LEU A 245 6.92 -12.52 17.77
N TRP A 246 7.54 -11.56 17.15
CA TRP A 246 7.31 -11.17 15.78
C TRP A 246 7.79 -12.23 14.77
N LEU A 247 8.92 -12.90 15.05
CA LEU A 247 9.40 -14.02 14.23
C LEU A 247 8.40 -15.18 14.18
N LEU A 248 7.63 -15.38 15.25
CA LEU A 248 6.63 -16.44 15.33
C LEU A 248 5.30 -16.07 14.64
N ARG A 249 4.90 -14.81 14.66
CA ARG A 249 3.60 -14.34 14.11
C ARG A 249 3.63 -13.99 12.63
N ASN A 250 4.74 -13.51 12.15
CA ASN A 250 4.98 -13.11 10.76
C ASN A 250 3.81 -12.31 10.10
N PRO A 251 3.39 -11.16 10.71
CA PRO A 251 2.19 -10.45 10.28
C PRO A 251 2.28 -9.98 8.83
N ARG A 252 3.46 -9.50 8.39
CA ARG A 252 3.67 -9.01 7.02
C ARG A 252 3.53 -10.11 5.98
N ASP A 253 3.92 -11.35 6.27
CA ASP A 253 3.70 -12.48 5.36
C ASP A 253 2.20 -12.74 5.14
N ARG A 254 1.39 -12.66 6.21
CA ARG A 254 -0.08 -12.80 6.09
C ARG A 254 -0.68 -11.64 5.28
N GLN A 255 -0.21 -10.42 5.52
CA GLN A 255 -0.67 -9.23 4.81
C GLN A 255 -0.31 -9.28 3.31
N VAL A 256 0.93 -9.63 2.98
CA VAL A 256 1.37 -9.80 1.58
C VAL A 256 0.59 -10.90 0.86
N ARG A 257 0.28 -12.01 1.53
CA ARG A 257 -0.56 -13.07 0.92
C ARG A 257 -1.94 -12.55 0.51
N ALA A 258 -2.55 -11.70 1.35
CA ALA A 258 -3.84 -11.11 1.01
C ALA A 258 -3.74 -10.25 -0.25
N VAL A 259 -2.70 -9.40 -0.35
CA VAL A 259 -2.46 -8.56 -1.53
C VAL A 259 -2.20 -9.41 -2.78
N ILE A 260 -1.27 -10.36 -2.71
CA ILE A 260 -0.91 -11.21 -3.86
C ILE A 260 -2.12 -12.00 -4.37
N ARG A 261 -2.98 -12.50 -3.48
CA ARG A 261 -4.19 -13.24 -3.87
C ARG A 261 -5.09 -12.37 -4.75
N VAL A 262 -5.31 -11.12 -4.36
CA VAL A 262 -6.12 -10.18 -5.15
C VAL A 262 -5.40 -9.77 -6.44
N ALA A 263 -4.08 -9.51 -6.36
CA ALA A 263 -3.28 -9.14 -7.53
C ALA A 263 -3.13 -10.28 -8.54
N SER A 264 -3.33 -11.53 -8.12
CA SER A 264 -3.26 -12.72 -8.98
C SER A 264 -4.60 -13.11 -9.61
N ASP A 265 -5.67 -12.34 -9.39
CA ASP A 265 -6.95 -12.55 -10.07
C ASP A 265 -6.77 -12.29 -11.58
N ASP A 266 -7.15 -13.25 -12.42
CA ASP A 266 -6.99 -13.18 -13.88
C ASP A 266 -7.62 -11.94 -14.50
N ARG A 267 -8.72 -11.44 -13.92
CA ARG A 267 -9.35 -10.19 -14.35
C ARG A 267 -8.43 -8.97 -14.24
N ARG A 268 -7.43 -9.01 -13.33
CA ARG A 268 -6.47 -7.92 -13.07
C ARG A 268 -5.13 -8.13 -13.74
N GLN A 269 -4.86 -9.36 -14.18
CA GLN A 269 -3.67 -9.68 -14.96
C GLN A 269 -3.88 -9.48 -16.48
N GLY A 270 -5.13 -9.27 -16.90
CA GLY A 270 -5.45 -8.85 -18.26
C GLY A 270 -4.92 -7.43 -18.53
N GLY A 271 -4.47 -7.18 -19.76
CA GLY A 271 -3.91 -5.88 -20.16
C GLY A 271 -2.40 -5.78 -19.90
N ALA A 272 -1.93 -4.64 -19.41
CA ALA A 272 -0.51 -4.35 -19.20
C ALA A 272 0.10 -5.09 -17.99
N GLY A 273 -0.72 -5.61 -17.08
CA GLY A 273 -0.27 -6.35 -15.90
C GLY A 273 -0.55 -5.64 -14.56
N ALA A 274 0.25 -5.96 -13.54
CA ALA A 274 0.08 -5.41 -12.20
C ALA A 274 1.41 -5.01 -11.55
N VAL A 275 1.35 -3.95 -10.71
CA VAL A 275 2.44 -3.43 -9.88
C VAL A 275 2.00 -3.47 -8.42
N ILE A 276 2.85 -3.98 -7.53
CA ILE A 276 2.68 -3.87 -6.08
C ILE A 276 3.83 -3.01 -5.57
N GLY A 277 3.51 -1.80 -5.13
CA GLY A 277 4.48 -0.87 -4.56
C GLY A 277 4.11 -0.45 -3.14
N GLY A 278 5.08 0.06 -2.39
CA GLY A 278 4.83 0.58 -1.04
C GLY A 278 5.95 0.36 -0.06
N ASP A 279 5.64 0.69 1.20
CA ASP A 279 6.48 0.40 2.36
C ASP A 279 6.13 -0.99 2.93
N PHE A 280 7.01 -1.93 2.70
CA PHE A 280 6.85 -3.32 3.18
C PHE A 280 7.36 -3.53 4.60
N ASN A 281 8.03 -2.54 5.17
CA ASN A 281 8.61 -2.63 6.51
C ASN A 281 9.52 -3.86 6.74
N THR A 282 10.16 -4.38 5.68
CA THR A 282 11.00 -5.59 5.68
C THR A 282 12.46 -5.25 5.98
N ILE A 283 12.81 -5.09 7.26
CA ILE A 283 14.16 -4.66 7.68
C ILE A 283 15.26 -5.66 7.27
N ARG A 284 14.93 -6.96 7.26
CA ARG A 284 15.86 -8.02 6.87
C ARG A 284 15.73 -8.47 5.42
N GLU A 285 14.94 -7.76 4.64
CA GLU A 285 14.79 -7.96 3.21
C GLU A 285 14.70 -9.46 2.79
N PHE A 286 15.79 -10.02 2.27
CA PHE A 286 15.83 -11.38 1.74
C PHE A 286 15.48 -12.49 2.74
N GLU A 287 15.66 -12.26 4.03
CA GLU A 287 15.34 -13.22 5.08
C GLU A 287 13.85 -13.22 5.44
N GLU A 288 13.11 -12.19 5.02
CA GLU A 288 11.71 -12.06 5.38
C GLU A 288 10.78 -12.76 4.39
N LYS A 289 9.89 -13.60 4.92
CA LYS A 289 8.92 -14.34 4.11
C LYS A 289 8.02 -13.43 3.27
N ALA A 290 7.69 -12.24 3.78
CA ALA A 290 6.90 -11.26 3.05
C ALA A 290 7.62 -10.82 1.77
N TYR A 291 8.89 -10.46 1.87
CA TYR A 291 9.72 -10.11 0.73
C TYR A 291 9.86 -11.29 -0.25
N GLN A 292 10.25 -12.46 0.25
CA GLN A 292 10.44 -13.65 -0.58
C GLN A 292 9.16 -14.00 -1.37
N ARG A 293 8.01 -13.83 -0.77
CA ARG A 293 6.72 -14.14 -1.36
C ARG A 293 6.35 -13.19 -2.48
N VAL A 294 6.45 -11.88 -2.25
CA VAL A 294 6.14 -10.92 -3.31
C VAL A 294 7.18 -10.95 -4.42
N ARG A 295 8.41 -11.27 -4.06
CA ARG A 295 9.49 -11.51 -5.01
C ARG A 295 9.22 -12.71 -5.92
N ALA A 296 8.69 -13.80 -5.36
CA ALA A 296 8.29 -14.99 -6.14
C ALA A 296 7.06 -14.71 -7.03
N TRP A 297 6.17 -13.80 -6.62
CA TRP A 297 5.05 -13.35 -7.44
C TRP A 297 5.52 -12.48 -8.61
N SER A 298 6.51 -11.63 -8.39
CA SER A 298 7.07 -10.74 -9.42
C SER A 298 7.88 -11.53 -10.44
N ALA A 299 7.51 -11.45 -11.70
CA ALA A 299 8.20 -12.20 -12.77
C ALA A 299 9.54 -11.58 -13.18
N SER A 300 9.80 -10.33 -12.83
CA SER A 300 10.98 -9.58 -13.30
C SER A 300 11.88 -9.10 -12.18
N LEU A 301 13.18 -9.10 -12.45
CA LEU A 301 14.27 -8.66 -11.58
C LEU A 301 15.21 -7.68 -12.26
N ALA A 302 14.99 -7.37 -13.52
CA ALA A 302 15.88 -6.50 -14.27
C ALA A 302 15.82 -5.07 -13.68
N GLY A 303 17.00 -4.53 -13.35
CA GLY A 303 17.12 -3.15 -12.88
C GLY A 303 16.63 -2.89 -11.44
N GLU A 304 16.65 -3.90 -10.57
CA GLU A 304 16.26 -3.73 -9.17
C GLU A 304 17.17 -2.76 -8.42
N ASN A 305 16.58 -1.75 -7.77
CA ASN A 305 17.30 -0.89 -6.85
C ASN A 305 17.68 -1.66 -5.57
N ARG A 306 18.98 -1.75 -5.26
CA ARG A 306 19.52 -2.40 -4.05
C ARG A 306 19.91 -1.43 -2.94
N ARG A 307 19.67 -0.13 -3.10
CA ARG A 307 20.05 0.89 -2.10
C ARG A 307 19.00 0.97 -1.00
N PHE A 308 19.43 1.25 0.23
CA PHE A 308 18.54 1.51 1.35
C PHE A 308 17.60 2.67 1.06
N THR A 309 16.34 2.51 1.36
CA THR A 309 15.32 3.55 1.23
C THR A 309 15.04 4.26 2.55
N HIS A 310 15.44 3.65 3.66
CA HIS A 310 15.33 4.16 5.03
C HIS A 310 16.60 3.85 5.83
N LEU A 311 16.80 4.50 6.98
CA LEU A 311 17.96 4.21 7.87
C LEU A 311 18.01 2.75 8.34
N LEU A 312 16.85 2.09 8.47
CA LEU A 312 16.73 0.69 8.91
C LEU A 312 16.96 -0.32 7.79
N GLY A 313 17.06 0.10 6.53
CA GLY A 313 17.25 -0.79 5.41
C GLY A 313 16.49 -0.38 4.15
N ARG A 314 16.31 -1.32 3.27
CA ARG A 314 15.42 -1.17 2.11
C ARG A 314 14.03 -1.63 2.52
N LEU A 315 13.11 -0.68 2.68
CA LEU A 315 11.73 -0.92 3.11
C LEU A 315 10.73 -0.73 1.97
N ASP A 316 11.07 0.12 1.00
CA ASP A 316 10.19 0.55 -0.07
C ASP A 316 10.58 -0.13 -1.39
N TYR A 317 9.57 -0.69 -2.07
CA TYR A 317 9.77 -1.48 -3.28
C TYR A 317 8.69 -1.19 -4.33
N LEU A 318 9.04 -1.49 -5.58
CA LEU A 318 8.11 -1.69 -6.69
C LEU A 318 8.35 -3.09 -7.26
N PHE A 319 7.41 -3.98 -7.04
CA PHE A 319 7.35 -5.31 -7.63
C PHE A 319 6.33 -5.30 -8.76
N PHE A 320 6.59 -6.02 -9.84
CA PHE A 320 5.70 -5.98 -10.98
C PHE A 320 5.64 -7.32 -11.71
N ARG A 321 4.47 -7.59 -12.27
CA ARG A 321 4.20 -8.70 -13.16
C ARG A 321 3.52 -8.12 -14.39
N LEU A 322 4.28 -7.95 -15.45
CA LEU A 322 3.87 -7.27 -16.67
C LEU A 322 3.53 -8.27 -17.76
N ALA A 323 2.61 -7.87 -18.64
CA ALA A 323 2.30 -8.61 -19.87
C ALA A 323 3.51 -8.60 -20.83
N GLU A 324 3.45 -9.51 -21.79
CA GLU A 324 4.44 -9.57 -22.88
C GLU A 324 4.53 -8.22 -23.61
N GLY A 325 5.74 -7.81 -23.94
CA GLY A 325 6.01 -6.53 -24.58
C GLY A 325 6.13 -5.35 -23.61
N TRP A 326 5.89 -5.54 -22.29
CA TRP A 326 6.15 -4.53 -21.28
C TRP A 326 7.47 -4.79 -20.56
N SER A 327 8.18 -3.73 -20.25
CA SER A 327 9.41 -3.76 -19.44
C SER A 327 9.36 -2.68 -18.37
N ALA A 328 10.13 -2.88 -17.28
CA ALA A 328 10.26 -1.88 -16.24
C ALA A 328 11.65 -1.90 -15.62
N THR A 329 12.11 -0.73 -15.19
CA THR A 329 13.32 -0.55 -14.39
C THR A 329 12.98 0.24 -13.14
N THR A 330 13.68 0.00 -12.03
CA THR A 330 13.45 0.72 -10.78
C THR A 330 14.74 1.35 -10.27
N THR A 331 14.63 2.55 -9.69
CA THR A 331 15.75 3.24 -9.07
C THR A 331 15.28 4.03 -7.84
N ARG A 332 16.16 4.18 -6.86
CA ARG A 332 15.93 5.02 -5.68
C ARG A 332 16.36 6.46 -5.97
N ILE A 333 15.49 7.41 -5.65
CA ILE A 333 15.83 8.85 -5.68
C ILE A 333 16.81 9.16 -4.54
N GLY A 334 17.82 9.99 -4.82
CA GLY A 334 18.86 10.37 -3.84
C GLY A 334 18.32 11.22 -2.70
N GLU A 335 17.32 12.04 -2.97
CA GLU A 335 16.69 12.97 -2.02
C GLU A 335 15.47 12.36 -1.35
N ARG A 336 15.19 12.77 -0.09
CA ARG A 336 14.06 12.33 0.71
C ARG A 336 12.89 13.31 0.73
N PHE A 337 13.07 14.52 0.23
CA PHE A 337 12.06 15.59 0.20
C PHE A 337 11.37 15.84 1.57
N GLY A 338 12.10 15.71 2.68
CA GLY A 338 11.59 15.94 4.02
C GLY A 338 11.04 14.70 4.74
N SER A 339 10.84 13.58 4.05
CA SER A 339 10.54 12.29 4.66
C SER A 339 11.81 11.64 5.23
N ASP A 340 11.65 10.61 6.06
CA ASP A 340 12.74 9.69 6.45
C ASP A 340 12.93 8.54 5.45
N HIS A 341 12.03 8.43 4.45
CA HIS A 341 12.12 7.50 3.33
C HIS A 341 12.58 8.18 2.04
N HIS A 342 13.34 7.45 1.23
CA HIS A 342 13.66 7.83 -0.13
C HIS A 342 12.59 7.33 -1.10
N PRO A 343 12.10 8.14 -2.05
CA PRO A 343 11.21 7.66 -3.10
C PRO A 343 11.90 6.60 -3.97
N VAL A 344 11.15 5.61 -4.41
CA VAL A 344 11.54 4.63 -5.42
C VAL A 344 10.73 4.88 -6.68
N ILE A 345 11.43 5.08 -7.78
CA ILE A 345 10.85 5.37 -9.09
C ILE A 345 10.94 4.13 -9.97
N GLY A 346 9.86 3.80 -10.66
CA GLY A 346 9.77 2.78 -11.70
C GLY A 346 9.43 3.42 -13.04
N ARG A 347 10.12 3.02 -14.10
CA ARG A 347 9.82 3.41 -15.48
C ARG A 347 9.27 2.20 -16.20
N PHE A 348 8.01 2.27 -16.62
CA PHE A 348 7.28 1.21 -17.29
C PHE A 348 7.10 1.59 -18.76
N VAL A 349 7.61 0.75 -19.65
CA VAL A 349 7.62 1.00 -21.09
C VAL A 349 6.86 -0.13 -21.77
N GLY A 350 5.82 0.20 -22.50
CA GLY A 350 5.10 -0.71 -23.39
C GLY A 350 5.87 -0.89 -24.70
N ALA A 351 5.80 -2.08 -25.31
CA ALA A 351 6.28 -2.24 -26.67
C ALA A 351 5.44 -1.36 -27.60
N GLY A 352 6.09 -0.46 -28.32
CA GLY A 352 5.51 0.37 -29.36
C GLY A 352 4.95 -0.43 -30.53
#